data_771df2a9eecc20552d37fccfd22acabe
#
_entry.id   771df2a9eecc20552d37fccfd22acabe
#
_cell.length_a   1.000
_cell.length_b   1.000
_cell.length_c   1.000
_cell.angle_alpha   90.00
_cell.angle_beta   90.00
_cell.angle_gamma   90.00
#
_symmetry.space_group_name_H-M   'P 1'
#
loop_
_entity.id
_entity.type
_entity.pdbx_description
1 polymer ?
#
loop_
_entity_poly.entity_id
_entity_poly.type
_entity_poly.pdbx_seq_one_letter_code
_entity_poly.pdbx_strand_id
1 'polypeptide(L)'
;MSKKIVCVALCVLAAGTVQARQPFTGPNLSGVYACEGDDAHEGKYTATATLELIAEQSTGQHGAYSFKLEVPGYGAYPGHAAAQGTSAAIYFANTDPATRDFGTGIATFKKNSKGQWTFRKYYYEPEFKGGNHGFETCVRK
;
A
#
# COMPACT_ATOMS: atom_id res chain seq x y z
N MET A 1 44.85 -46.78 39.15
CA MET A 1 43.39 -46.68 39.07
C MET A 1 43.04 -45.35 38.36
N SER A 2 42.74 -45.41 37.05
CA SER A 2 42.49 -44.22 36.23
C SER A 2 40.98 -43.97 36.17
N LYS A 3 40.51 -42.85 36.74
CA LYS A 3 39.10 -42.44 36.68
C LYS A 3 38.84 -41.70 35.34
N LYS A 4 38.07 -42.32 34.47
CA LYS A 4 37.59 -41.70 33.24
C LYS A 4 36.38 -40.79 33.58
N ILE A 5 36.55 -39.49 33.39
CA ILE A 5 35.48 -38.51 33.50
C ILE A 5 34.78 -38.49 32.14
N VAL A 6 33.50 -38.89 32.09
CA VAL A 6 32.65 -38.77 30.91
C VAL A 6 31.94 -37.42 31.00
N CYS A 7 32.32 -36.45 30.15
CA CYS A 7 31.57 -35.22 29.98
C CYS A 7 30.38 -35.48 29.06
N VAL A 8 29.17 -35.48 29.62
CA VAL A 8 27.94 -35.49 28.85
C VAL A 8 27.65 -34.05 28.43
N ALA A 9 27.82 -33.75 27.16
CA ALA A 9 27.45 -32.47 26.56
C ALA A 9 25.92 -32.43 26.37
N LEU A 10 25.25 -31.62 27.18
CA LEU A 10 23.80 -31.38 27.08
C LEU A 10 23.56 -30.35 25.94
N CYS A 11 23.20 -30.83 24.74
CA CYS A 11 22.72 -29.95 23.67
C CYS A 11 21.32 -29.44 24.00
N VAL A 12 21.22 -28.22 24.48
CA VAL A 12 19.94 -27.49 24.60
C VAL A 12 19.50 -27.05 23.21
N LEU A 13 18.58 -27.78 22.61
CA LEU A 13 17.85 -27.35 21.41
C LEU A 13 16.94 -26.17 21.79
N ALA A 14 17.36 -24.94 21.51
CA ALA A 14 16.50 -23.78 21.56
C ALA A 14 15.45 -23.91 20.44
N ALA A 15 14.27 -24.46 20.78
CA ALA A 15 13.12 -24.39 19.89
C ALA A 15 12.66 -22.92 19.78
N GLY A 16 13.10 -22.23 18.73
CA GLY A 16 12.59 -20.92 18.42
C GLY A 16 11.08 -21.03 18.19
N THR A 17 10.28 -20.43 19.06
CA THR A 17 8.84 -20.30 18.84
C THR A 17 8.62 -19.40 17.65
N VAL A 18 8.26 -19.96 16.50
CA VAL A 18 7.73 -19.19 15.37
C VAL A 18 6.40 -18.62 15.84
N GLN A 19 6.39 -17.34 16.19
CA GLN A 19 5.18 -16.66 16.60
C GLN A 19 4.24 -16.59 15.39
N ALA A 20 3.09 -17.24 15.49
CA ALA A 20 2.08 -17.20 14.45
C ALA A 20 1.66 -15.74 14.18
N ARG A 21 1.64 -15.37 12.91
CA ARG A 21 1.24 -14.03 12.46
C ARG A 21 -0.20 -13.75 12.91
N GLN A 22 -0.46 -12.56 13.44
CA GLN A 22 -1.81 -12.15 13.80
C GLN A 22 -2.67 -12.01 12.53
N PRO A 23 -3.90 -12.53 12.53
CA PRO A 23 -4.84 -12.30 11.43
C PRO A 23 -5.05 -10.79 11.19
N PHE A 24 -5.33 -10.42 9.95
CA PHE A 24 -5.72 -9.05 9.62
C PHE A 24 -7.10 -8.74 10.22
N THR A 25 -7.18 -7.66 10.98
CA THR A 25 -8.40 -7.16 11.64
C THR A 25 -8.69 -5.70 11.32
N GLY A 26 -7.86 -5.10 10.45
CA GLY A 26 -8.04 -3.73 9.99
C GLY A 26 -9.24 -3.57 9.05
N PRO A 27 -9.59 -2.33 8.69
CA PRO A 27 -10.62 -2.08 7.70
C PRO A 27 -10.18 -2.59 6.33
N ASN A 28 -11.06 -3.31 5.64
CA ASN A 28 -10.80 -3.72 4.27
C ASN A 28 -11.09 -2.54 3.31
N LEU A 29 -10.03 -1.97 2.77
CA LEU A 29 -10.06 -0.82 1.85
C LEU A 29 -10.09 -1.24 0.38
N SER A 30 -10.22 -2.55 0.09
CA SER A 30 -10.29 -3.07 -1.29
C SER A 30 -11.49 -2.50 -2.02
N GLY A 31 -11.33 -2.27 -3.29
CA GLY A 31 -12.40 -1.84 -4.18
C GLY A 31 -11.91 -1.07 -5.39
N VAL A 32 -12.85 -0.76 -6.26
CA VAL A 32 -12.67 0.12 -7.42
C VAL A 32 -13.25 1.49 -7.05
N TYR A 33 -12.47 2.53 -7.25
CA TYR A 33 -12.79 3.90 -6.89
C TYR A 33 -12.81 4.79 -8.12
N ALA A 34 -13.83 5.63 -8.24
CA ALA A 34 -13.84 6.75 -9.19
C ALA A 34 -13.13 7.94 -8.54
N CYS A 35 -12.13 8.50 -9.21
CA CYS A 35 -11.29 9.56 -8.71
C CYS A 35 -11.40 10.83 -9.56
N GLU A 36 -11.38 11.96 -8.89
CA GLU A 36 -11.15 13.29 -9.45
C GLU A 36 -9.84 13.82 -8.89
N GLY A 37 -8.93 14.23 -9.76
CA GLY A 37 -7.62 14.74 -9.39
C GLY A 37 -7.42 16.18 -9.82
N ASP A 38 -6.44 16.82 -9.17
CA ASP A 38 -5.94 18.15 -9.51
C ASP A 38 -4.42 18.12 -9.42
N ASP A 39 -3.78 18.13 -10.59
CA ASP A 39 -2.34 18.00 -10.76
C ASP A 39 -1.72 19.37 -11.00
N ALA A 40 -0.55 19.61 -10.40
CA ALA A 40 0.10 20.93 -10.48
C ALA A 40 0.56 21.31 -11.90
N HIS A 41 0.87 20.32 -12.75
CA HIS A 41 1.28 20.57 -14.14
C HIS A 41 0.16 20.34 -15.15
N GLU A 42 -0.65 19.29 -14.96
CA GLU A 42 -1.65 18.84 -15.94
C GLU A 42 -3.06 19.39 -15.63
N GLY A 43 -3.28 19.89 -14.40
CA GLY A 43 -4.60 20.39 -13.98
C GLY A 43 -5.57 19.27 -13.62
N LYS A 44 -6.85 19.48 -13.86
CA LYS A 44 -7.92 18.53 -13.48
C LYS A 44 -7.95 17.31 -14.38
N TYR A 45 -8.12 16.16 -13.76
CA TYR A 45 -8.26 14.87 -14.43
C TYR A 45 -9.22 13.95 -13.72
N THR A 46 -9.64 12.87 -14.38
CA THR A 46 -10.39 11.77 -13.80
C THR A 46 -9.55 10.49 -13.88
N ALA A 47 -9.76 9.59 -12.93
CA ALA A 47 -9.06 8.32 -12.90
C ALA A 47 -9.92 7.22 -12.28
N THR A 48 -9.47 5.98 -12.45
CA THR A 48 -9.98 4.83 -11.70
C THR A 48 -8.85 4.24 -10.88
N ALA A 49 -9.02 4.19 -9.56
CA ALA A 49 -8.09 3.51 -8.66
C ALA A 49 -8.66 2.17 -8.24
N THR A 50 -7.82 1.14 -8.22
CA THR A 50 -8.15 -0.20 -7.73
C THR A 50 -7.20 -0.57 -6.60
N LEU A 51 -7.75 -1.00 -5.45
CA LEU A 51 -7.01 -1.57 -4.33
C LEU A 51 -7.50 -3.00 -4.08
N GLU A 52 -6.56 -3.91 -3.85
CA GLU A 52 -6.85 -5.30 -3.47
C GLU A 52 -5.99 -5.70 -2.27
N LEU A 53 -6.65 -6.14 -1.19
CA LEU A 53 -5.98 -6.61 0.03
C LEU A 53 -5.20 -7.89 -0.27
N ILE A 54 -3.92 -7.90 0.12
CA ILE A 54 -3.07 -9.09 0.12
C ILE A 54 -3.11 -9.65 1.54
N ALA A 55 -4.11 -10.50 1.80
CA ALA A 55 -4.44 -10.99 3.14
C ALA A 55 -3.26 -11.72 3.80
N GLU A 56 -2.52 -12.52 3.04
CA GLU A 56 -1.33 -13.24 3.50
C GLU A 56 -0.14 -12.35 3.84
N GLN A 57 -0.16 -11.08 3.45
CA GLN A 57 0.86 -10.08 3.78
C GLN A 57 0.35 -9.03 4.77
N SER A 58 -0.90 -9.15 5.23
CA SER A 58 -1.53 -8.22 6.17
C SER A 58 -1.59 -8.80 7.58
N THR A 59 -1.52 -7.99 8.64
CA THR A 59 -1.49 -8.44 10.05
C THR A 59 -2.08 -7.37 10.98
N GLY A 60 -2.94 -7.77 11.91
CA GLY A 60 -3.59 -6.84 12.83
C GLY A 60 -4.24 -5.68 12.09
N GLN A 61 -3.91 -4.44 12.44
CA GLN A 61 -4.41 -3.23 11.78
C GLN A 61 -3.58 -2.79 10.56
N HIS A 62 -2.56 -3.59 10.16
CA HIS A 62 -1.64 -3.25 9.06
C HIS A 62 -2.00 -4.06 7.81
N GLY A 63 -2.44 -3.37 6.77
CA GLY A 63 -2.84 -3.95 5.49
C GLY A 63 -1.79 -3.75 4.40
N ALA A 64 -1.51 -4.80 3.65
CA ALA A 64 -0.77 -4.74 2.39
C ALA A 64 -1.77 -4.83 1.24
N TYR A 65 -1.61 -3.97 0.23
CA TYR A 65 -2.52 -3.89 -0.92
C TYR A 65 -1.73 -3.83 -2.22
N SER A 66 -2.21 -4.48 -3.27
CA SER A 66 -1.91 -4.06 -4.62
C SER A 66 -2.67 -2.77 -4.92
N PHE A 67 -2.06 -1.93 -5.75
CA PHE A 67 -2.65 -0.67 -6.19
C PHE A 67 -2.51 -0.55 -7.70
N LYS A 68 -3.52 0.00 -8.36
CA LYS A 68 -3.46 0.42 -9.76
C LYS A 68 -4.27 1.69 -9.93
N LEU A 69 -3.69 2.70 -10.60
CA LEU A 69 -4.39 3.87 -11.07
C LEU A 69 -4.44 3.84 -12.60
N GLU A 70 -5.60 4.11 -13.19
CA GLU A 70 -5.78 4.24 -14.63
C GLU A 70 -6.27 5.64 -14.93
N VAL A 71 -5.47 6.40 -15.71
CA VAL A 71 -5.74 7.79 -16.06
C VAL A 71 -5.93 7.86 -17.56
N PRO A 72 -7.16 8.13 -18.07
CA PRO A 72 -7.41 8.29 -19.50
C PRO A 72 -6.47 9.30 -20.15
N GLY A 73 -5.81 8.89 -21.22
CA GLY A 73 -4.83 9.71 -21.95
C GLY A 73 -3.41 9.72 -21.39
N TYR A 74 -3.20 9.21 -20.16
CA TYR A 74 -1.87 9.15 -19.52
C TYR A 74 -1.37 7.71 -19.28
N GLY A 75 -2.28 6.74 -19.12
CA GLY A 75 -1.94 5.33 -19.00
C GLY A 75 -2.30 4.71 -17.67
N ALA A 76 -1.57 3.64 -17.33
CA ALA A 76 -1.77 2.87 -16.12
C ALA A 76 -0.54 2.99 -15.21
N TYR A 77 -0.81 3.06 -13.93
CA TYR A 77 0.17 3.23 -12.85
C TYR A 77 -0.02 2.11 -11.82
N PRO A 78 0.53 0.91 -12.07
CA PRO A 78 0.57 -0.13 -11.06
C PRO A 78 1.45 0.28 -9.89
N GLY A 79 1.16 -0.28 -8.71
CA GLY A 79 1.90 -0.01 -7.50
C GLY A 79 1.42 -0.85 -6.34
N HIS A 80 1.65 -0.36 -5.14
CA HIS A 80 1.26 -1.02 -3.90
C HIS A 80 0.96 0.01 -2.81
N ALA A 81 0.26 -0.42 -1.79
CA ALA A 81 -0.03 0.41 -0.63
C ALA A 81 0.23 -0.35 0.68
N ALA A 82 0.74 0.37 1.66
CA ALA A 82 0.81 -0.06 3.04
C ALA A 82 -0.17 0.78 3.86
N ALA A 83 -1.12 0.13 4.52
CA ALA A 83 -2.14 0.79 5.32
C ALA A 83 -2.00 0.49 6.81
N GLN A 84 -2.28 1.49 7.62
CA GLN A 84 -2.47 1.36 9.06
C GLN A 84 -3.84 1.95 9.42
N GLY A 85 -4.79 1.09 9.76
CA GLY A 85 -6.18 1.49 9.93
C GLY A 85 -6.71 2.14 8.66
N THR A 86 -7.10 3.41 8.73
CA THR A 86 -7.65 4.20 7.62
C THR A 86 -6.64 5.12 6.92
N SER A 87 -5.36 5.02 7.24
CA SER A 87 -4.30 5.76 6.58
C SER A 87 -3.47 4.83 5.71
N ALA A 88 -3.08 5.26 4.51
CA ALA A 88 -2.25 4.46 3.61
C ALA A 88 -1.17 5.29 2.94
N ALA A 89 0.02 4.71 2.84
CA ALA A 89 1.07 5.16 1.95
C ALA A 89 0.96 4.36 0.65
N ILE A 90 1.02 5.05 -0.48
CA ILE A 90 0.82 4.45 -1.81
C ILE A 90 2.03 4.78 -2.68
N TYR A 91 2.62 3.77 -3.30
CA TYR A 91 3.59 3.91 -4.39
C TYR A 91 2.90 3.58 -5.71
N PHE A 92 3.24 4.31 -6.76
CA PHE A 92 2.76 4.08 -8.12
C PHE A 92 3.82 4.48 -9.15
N ALA A 93 3.80 3.84 -10.31
CA ALA A 93 4.67 4.18 -11.43
C ALA A 93 3.96 3.90 -12.75
N ASN A 94 4.12 4.81 -13.72
CA ASN A 94 3.64 4.60 -15.09
C ASN A 94 4.26 3.33 -15.67
N THR A 95 3.49 2.57 -16.43
CA THR A 95 3.99 1.37 -17.12
C THR A 95 5.05 1.67 -18.18
N ASP A 96 5.10 2.90 -18.69
CA ASP A 96 6.19 3.39 -19.55
C ASP A 96 7.24 4.11 -18.70
N PRO A 97 8.40 3.49 -18.42
CA PRO A 97 9.45 4.08 -17.60
C PRO A 97 10.10 5.32 -18.24
N ALA A 98 9.95 5.51 -19.56
CA ALA A 98 10.49 6.67 -20.24
C ALA A 98 9.79 7.99 -19.84
N THR A 99 8.57 7.90 -19.31
CA THR A 99 7.83 9.05 -18.78
C THR A 99 8.44 9.63 -17.52
N ARG A 100 9.21 8.82 -16.75
CA ARG A 100 9.72 9.14 -15.41
C ARG A 100 8.61 9.57 -14.44
N ASP A 101 7.41 9.08 -14.70
CA ASP A 101 6.19 9.39 -13.99
C ASP A 101 5.90 8.30 -12.96
N PHE A 102 6.43 8.51 -11.77
CA PHE A 102 6.26 7.65 -10.60
C PHE A 102 6.25 8.51 -9.34
N GLY A 103 5.61 8.01 -8.31
CA GLY A 103 5.51 8.77 -7.09
C GLY A 103 5.02 7.99 -5.89
N THR A 104 4.85 8.74 -4.81
CA THR A 104 4.27 8.27 -3.57
C THR A 104 3.14 9.19 -3.13
N GLY A 105 2.16 8.63 -2.46
CA GLY A 105 1.03 9.37 -1.92
C GLY A 105 0.69 8.97 -0.50
N ILE A 106 0.06 9.88 0.20
CA ILE A 106 -0.54 9.65 1.51
C ILE A 106 -2.05 9.77 1.35
N ALA A 107 -2.79 8.70 1.67
CA ALA A 107 -4.23 8.65 1.56
C ALA A 107 -4.88 8.49 2.93
N THR A 108 -5.98 9.21 3.14
CA THR A 108 -6.85 9.06 4.32
C THR A 108 -8.21 8.60 3.86
N PHE A 109 -8.66 7.46 4.40
CA PHE A 109 -9.93 6.82 4.09
C PHE A 109 -10.99 7.15 5.12
N LYS A 110 -12.22 7.34 4.66
CA LYS A 110 -13.42 7.49 5.50
C LYS A 110 -14.65 6.97 4.77
N LYS A 111 -15.70 6.68 5.50
CA LYS A 111 -17.00 6.41 4.90
C LYS A 111 -17.78 7.71 4.69
N ASN A 112 -18.44 7.84 3.55
CA ASN A 112 -19.39 8.92 3.29
C ASN A 112 -20.75 8.62 3.92
N SER A 113 -21.73 9.52 3.76
CA SER A 113 -23.10 9.38 4.28
C SER A 113 -23.85 8.17 3.72
N LYS A 114 -23.42 7.61 2.57
CA LYS A 114 -23.97 6.42 1.95
C LYS A 114 -23.27 5.13 2.40
N GLY A 115 -22.28 5.21 3.32
CA GLY A 115 -21.51 4.08 3.79
C GLY A 115 -20.40 3.61 2.82
N GLN A 116 -20.18 4.32 1.71
CA GLN A 116 -19.14 4.00 0.76
C GLN A 116 -17.79 4.48 1.28
N TRP A 117 -16.73 3.70 1.08
CA TRP A 117 -15.38 4.17 1.30
C TRP A 117 -15.03 5.30 0.33
N THR A 118 -14.42 6.33 0.85
CA THR A 118 -13.83 7.45 0.11
C THR A 118 -12.42 7.64 0.61
N PHE A 119 -11.54 8.17 -0.22
CA PHE A 119 -10.25 8.63 0.26
C PHE A 119 -9.85 9.94 -0.41
N ARG A 120 -9.04 10.71 0.30
CA ARG A 120 -8.27 11.82 -0.25
C ARG A 120 -6.80 11.47 -0.20
N LYS A 121 -6.11 11.63 -1.33
CA LYS A 121 -4.67 11.38 -1.49
C LYS A 121 -3.97 12.69 -1.86
N TYR A 122 -2.90 13.02 -1.16
CA TYR A 122 -1.85 13.89 -1.64
C TYR A 122 -0.76 13.01 -2.24
N TYR A 123 -0.21 13.37 -3.40
CA TYR A 123 0.89 12.64 -4.01
C TYR A 123 2.01 13.57 -4.46
N TYR A 124 3.20 12.99 -4.58
CA TYR A 124 4.42 13.64 -5.02
C TYR A 124 5.17 12.74 -6.00
N GLU A 125 5.58 13.31 -7.13
CA GLU A 125 6.32 12.69 -8.23
C GLU A 125 7.66 13.40 -8.37
N PRO A 126 8.79 12.79 -7.93
CA PRO A 126 10.06 13.49 -7.81
C PRO A 126 10.71 13.86 -9.13
N GLU A 127 10.41 13.12 -10.21
CA GLU A 127 11.09 13.26 -11.49
C GLU A 127 10.19 13.76 -12.62
N PHE A 128 8.88 13.55 -12.53
CA PHE A 128 7.95 13.98 -13.54
C PHE A 128 8.02 15.51 -13.71
N LYS A 129 8.36 15.98 -14.93
CA LYS A 129 8.51 17.39 -15.29
C LYS A 129 9.38 18.21 -14.30
N GLY A 130 10.39 17.56 -13.70
CA GLY A 130 11.29 18.21 -12.73
C GLY A 130 10.76 18.28 -11.30
N GLY A 131 9.73 17.52 -10.97
CA GLY A 131 9.03 17.47 -9.70
C GLY A 131 7.59 17.94 -9.83
N ASN A 132 6.67 17.11 -9.37
CA ASN A 132 5.24 17.34 -9.49
C ASN A 132 4.51 16.91 -8.23
N HIS A 133 3.31 17.40 -8.03
CA HIS A 133 2.41 16.99 -6.96
C HIS A 133 0.95 17.20 -7.35
N GLY A 134 0.07 16.58 -6.61
CA GLY A 134 -1.35 16.76 -6.81
C GLY A 134 -2.20 16.16 -5.69
N PHE A 135 -3.50 16.30 -5.87
CA PHE A 135 -4.50 15.76 -4.96
C PHE A 135 -5.52 14.93 -5.73
N GLU A 136 -5.97 13.85 -5.13
CA GLU A 136 -7.10 13.07 -5.62
C GLU A 136 -8.15 12.92 -4.53
N THR A 137 -9.41 12.94 -4.95
CA THR A 137 -10.55 12.54 -4.14
C THR A 137 -11.26 11.41 -4.84
N CYS A 138 -11.40 10.28 -4.16
CA CYS A 138 -11.89 9.03 -4.73
C CYS A 138 -13.08 8.50 -3.94
N VAL A 139 -14.06 7.95 -4.65
CA VAL A 139 -15.26 7.34 -4.07
C VAL A 139 -15.39 5.92 -4.61
N ARG A 140 -15.58 4.94 -3.71
CA ARG A 140 -15.78 3.53 -4.08
C ARG A 140 -17.07 3.38 -4.89
N LYS A 141 -16.97 2.69 -6.03
CA LYS A 141 -18.11 2.32 -6.88
C LYS A 141 -18.98 1.25 -6.25
#